data_dbf66c1a4d0d83e5c3da229c060a460b
#
_entry.id   dbf66c1a4d0d83e5c3da229c060a460b
#
_cell.length_a   1.000
_cell.length_b   1.000
_cell.length_c   1.000
_cell.angle_alpha   90.00
_cell.angle_beta   90.00
_cell.angle_gamma   90.00
#
_symmetry.space_group_name_H-M   'P 1'
#
loop_
_entity.id
_entity.type
_entity.pdbx_description
1 polymer ?
#
loop_
_entity_poly.entity_id
_entity_poly.type
_entity_poly.pdbx_seq_one_letter_code
_entity_poly.pdbx_strand_id
1 'polypeptide(L)'
;RQMCIRDRTETDLFGEQTVLCGGVVDLMRCGFEVLVEAGYEPENAYFECIHEMKLIIDLINKGGVAAMNYSISDTAEFGEYVSGPRVIPHEETKARMRAVLSDIQDGTFAGKWIAENKNGRTFFNSKRAQLKKHQMELVGDELRRNMIWGGDKDLDTASN
;
A
#
# COMPACT_ATOMS: atom_id res chain seq x y z
N ARG A 1 -5.79 -2.67 -30.11
CA ARG A 1 -5.87 -1.22 -29.84
C ARG A 1 -4.52 -0.81 -29.33
N GLN A 2 -3.79 0.01 -30.09
CA GLN A 2 -2.50 0.57 -29.61
C GLN A 2 -2.81 1.49 -28.44
N MET A 3 -2.29 1.17 -27.25
CA MET A 3 -2.50 1.98 -26.04
C MET A 3 -1.72 3.29 -26.23
N CYS A 4 -2.41 4.42 -26.12
CA CYS A 4 -1.78 5.74 -26.21
C CYS A 4 -0.77 5.88 -25.06
N ILE A 5 0.38 6.52 -25.31
CA ILE A 5 1.41 6.76 -24.27
C ILE A 5 0.79 7.53 -23.09
N ARG A 6 -0.08 8.49 -23.38
CA ARG A 6 -0.82 9.24 -22.37
C ARG A 6 -1.67 8.32 -21.49
N ASP A 7 -2.48 7.43 -22.10
CA ASP A 7 -3.35 6.52 -21.36
C ASP A 7 -2.54 5.64 -20.42
N ARG A 8 -1.37 5.14 -20.87
CA ARG A 8 -0.48 4.33 -20.04
C ARG A 8 0.07 5.09 -18.85
N THR A 9 0.53 6.33 -19.06
CA THR A 9 1.08 7.17 -17.96
C THR A 9 0.00 7.54 -16.95
N GLU A 10 -1.20 7.91 -17.39
CA GLU A 10 -2.31 8.25 -16.50
C GLU A 10 -2.75 7.05 -15.65
N THR A 11 -2.87 5.87 -16.25
CA THR A 11 -3.27 4.65 -15.53
C THR A 11 -2.20 4.15 -14.57
N ASP A 12 -0.93 4.28 -14.90
CA ASP A 12 0.20 3.95 -14.06
C ASP A 12 0.23 4.84 -12.80
N LEU A 13 0.26 6.16 -12.99
CA LEU A 13 0.21 7.14 -11.89
C LEU A 13 -1.03 6.96 -11.01
N PHE A 14 -2.19 6.69 -11.62
CA PHE A 14 -3.42 6.44 -10.87
C PHE A 14 -3.32 5.17 -10.02
N GLY A 15 -2.87 4.06 -10.61
CA GLY A 15 -2.72 2.78 -9.92
C GLY A 15 -1.75 2.86 -8.74
N GLU A 16 -0.60 3.51 -8.94
CA GLU A 16 0.39 3.72 -7.88
C GLU A 16 -0.16 4.56 -6.73
N GLN A 17 -0.80 5.68 -7.03
CA GLN A 17 -1.28 6.62 -6.01
C GLN A 17 -2.48 6.10 -5.24
N THR A 18 -3.41 5.42 -5.89
CA THR A 18 -4.69 5.05 -5.27
C THR A 18 -4.74 3.63 -4.74
N VAL A 19 -3.97 2.71 -5.30
CA VAL A 19 -4.03 1.28 -4.95
C VAL A 19 -2.68 0.76 -4.48
N LEU A 20 -1.67 0.73 -5.38
CA LEU A 20 -0.47 -0.07 -5.19
C LEU A 20 0.48 0.47 -4.11
N CYS A 21 0.73 1.77 -4.10
CA CYS A 21 1.65 2.40 -3.14
C CYS A 21 0.89 3.24 -2.12
N GLY A 22 0.00 4.13 -2.56
CA GLY A 22 -0.74 5.01 -1.66
C GLY A 22 -1.78 4.24 -0.84
N GLY A 23 -2.75 3.59 -1.51
CA GLY A 23 -3.88 2.94 -0.87
C GLY A 23 -3.49 1.78 0.05
N VAL A 24 -2.70 0.83 -0.47
CA VAL A 24 -2.29 -0.36 0.30
C VAL A 24 -1.42 0.01 1.49
N VAL A 25 -0.46 0.92 1.34
CA VAL A 25 0.41 1.34 2.46
C VAL A 25 -0.37 2.02 3.57
N ASP A 26 -1.30 2.91 3.24
CA ASP A 26 -2.15 3.56 4.25
C ASP A 26 -3.10 2.56 4.92
N LEU A 27 -3.64 1.59 4.18
CA LEU A 27 -4.49 0.54 4.74
C LEU A 27 -3.72 -0.34 5.74
N MET A 28 -2.52 -0.80 5.37
CA MET A 28 -1.65 -1.59 6.25
C MET A 28 -1.30 -0.81 7.52
N ARG A 29 -0.94 0.47 7.39
CA ARG A 29 -0.63 1.32 8.53
C ARG A 29 -1.82 1.49 9.46
N CYS A 30 -3.01 1.79 8.94
CA CYS A 30 -4.22 1.90 9.75
C CYS A 30 -4.53 0.60 10.50
N GLY A 31 -4.41 -0.55 9.84
CA GLY A 31 -4.62 -1.85 10.49
C GLY A 31 -3.62 -2.10 11.62
N PHE A 32 -2.34 -1.85 11.37
CA PHE A 32 -1.29 -1.96 12.37
C PHE A 32 -1.55 -1.05 13.58
N GLU A 33 -1.83 0.23 13.35
CA GLU A 33 -2.09 1.22 14.41
C GLU A 33 -3.29 0.82 15.26
N VAL A 34 -4.40 0.41 14.66
CA VAL A 34 -5.62 -0.02 15.38
C VAL A 34 -5.35 -1.21 16.29
N LEU A 35 -4.58 -2.21 15.84
CA LEU A 35 -4.24 -3.37 16.66
C LEU A 35 -3.34 -2.98 17.84
N VAL A 36 -2.32 -2.17 17.59
CA VAL A 36 -1.42 -1.70 18.66
C VAL A 36 -2.16 -0.82 19.68
N GLU A 37 -3.01 0.09 19.23
CA GLU A 37 -3.86 0.91 20.11
C GLU A 37 -4.83 0.06 20.95
N ALA A 38 -5.28 -1.07 20.44
CA ALA A 38 -6.10 -2.03 21.17
C ALA A 38 -5.32 -2.91 22.16
N GLY A 39 -3.98 -2.76 22.21
CA GLY A 39 -3.11 -3.46 23.17
C GLY A 39 -2.53 -4.78 22.66
N TYR A 40 -2.62 -5.08 21.38
CA TYR A 40 -1.95 -6.24 20.80
C TYR A 40 -0.46 -5.95 20.58
N GLU A 41 0.36 -7.02 20.66
CA GLU A 41 1.79 -6.92 20.43
C GLU A 41 2.09 -6.43 19.02
N PRO A 42 3.00 -5.44 18.85
CA PRO A 42 3.31 -4.85 17.55
C PRO A 42 3.80 -5.87 16.51
N GLU A 43 4.50 -6.92 16.96
CA GLU A 43 4.98 -8.00 16.10
C GLU A 43 3.82 -8.77 15.47
N ASN A 44 2.78 -9.08 16.26
CA ASN A 44 1.58 -9.74 15.75
C ASN A 44 0.84 -8.83 14.76
N ALA A 45 0.68 -7.54 15.10
CA ALA A 45 0.08 -6.57 14.20
C ALA A 45 0.84 -6.44 12.87
N TYR A 46 2.17 -6.50 12.91
CA TYR A 46 3.01 -6.48 11.70
C TYR A 46 2.81 -7.72 10.85
N PHE A 47 2.79 -8.90 11.47
CA PHE A 47 2.57 -10.15 10.74
C PHE A 47 1.24 -10.15 10.01
N GLU A 48 0.16 -9.87 10.72
CA GLU A 48 -1.20 -9.96 10.19
C GLU A 48 -1.53 -8.88 9.16
N CYS A 49 -1.05 -7.64 9.38
CA CYS A 49 -1.40 -6.52 8.50
C CYS A 49 -0.42 -6.28 7.36
N ILE A 50 0.86 -6.71 7.50
CA ILE A 50 1.90 -6.37 6.52
C ILE A 50 2.52 -7.64 5.92
N HIS A 51 3.05 -8.51 6.76
CA HIS A 51 3.81 -9.65 6.27
C HIS A 51 2.96 -10.62 5.45
N GLU A 52 1.79 -10.96 5.93
CA GLU A 52 0.88 -11.89 5.27
C GLU A 52 0.30 -11.35 3.95
N MET A 53 0.32 -10.03 3.75
CA MET A 53 -0.13 -9.39 2.52
C MET A 53 0.49 -10.00 1.26
N LYS A 54 1.78 -10.39 1.33
CA LYS A 54 2.46 -11.03 0.20
C LYS A 54 1.77 -12.31 -0.24
N LEU A 55 1.37 -13.15 0.71
CA LEU A 55 0.69 -14.42 0.41
C LEU A 55 -0.62 -14.17 -0.33
N ILE A 56 -1.42 -13.23 0.14
CA ILE A 56 -2.70 -12.87 -0.47
C ILE A 56 -2.50 -12.30 -1.87
N ILE A 57 -1.54 -11.39 -2.06
CA ILE A 57 -1.24 -10.80 -3.37
C ILE A 57 -0.72 -11.86 -4.35
N ASP A 58 0.11 -12.81 -3.91
CA ASP A 58 0.59 -13.91 -4.74
C ASP A 58 -0.59 -14.80 -5.23
N LEU A 59 -1.57 -15.08 -4.38
CA LEU A 59 -2.78 -15.82 -4.75
C LEU A 59 -3.61 -15.05 -5.80
N ILE A 60 -3.84 -13.77 -5.57
CA ILE A 60 -4.57 -12.89 -6.52
C ILE A 60 -3.84 -12.85 -7.88
N ASN A 61 -2.52 -12.66 -7.87
CA ASN A 61 -1.73 -12.58 -9.09
C ASN A 61 -1.76 -13.90 -9.88
N LYS A 62 -1.77 -15.03 -9.18
CA LYS A 62 -1.78 -16.36 -9.79
C LYS A 62 -3.13 -16.75 -10.40
N GLY A 63 -4.23 -16.42 -9.73
CA GLY A 63 -5.55 -16.97 -10.11
C GLY A 63 -6.71 -15.97 -10.04
N GLY A 64 -6.45 -14.70 -9.69
CA GLY A 64 -7.49 -13.69 -9.48
C GLY A 64 -8.13 -13.76 -8.09
N VAL A 65 -9.01 -12.80 -7.81
CA VAL A 65 -9.67 -12.67 -6.50
C VAL A 65 -10.51 -13.90 -6.15
N ALA A 66 -11.26 -14.43 -7.10
CA ALA A 66 -12.08 -15.63 -6.84
C ALA A 66 -11.26 -16.88 -6.48
N ALA A 67 -10.08 -17.05 -7.08
CA ALA A 67 -9.17 -18.14 -6.72
C ALA A 67 -8.49 -17.89 -5.36
N MET A 68 -8.19 -16.66 -5.03
CA MET A 68 -7.70 -16.30 -3.70
C MET A 68 -8.76 -16.63 -2.65
N ASN A 69 -10.02 -16.23 -2.83
CA ASN A 69 -11.12 -16.53 -1.92
C ASN A 69 -11.31 -18.04 -1.72
N TYR A 70 -11.24 -18.84 -2.79
CA TYR A 70 -11.29 -20.30 -2.69
C TYR A 70 -10.11 -20.91 -1.90
N SER A 71 -8.98 -20.19 -1.82
CA SER A 71 -7.74 -20.68 -1.21
C SER A 71 -7.57 -20.26 0.26
N ILE A 72 -8.38 -19.34 0.76
CA ILE A 72 -8.39 -18.88 2.15
C ILE A 72 -9.49 -19.59 2.95
N SER A 73 -9.61 -19.32 4.26
CA SER A 73 -10.67 -19.89 5.08
C SER A 73 -12.02 -19.25 4.79
N ASP A 74 -13.11 -20.03 4.94
CA ASP A 74 -14.48 -19.52 4.82
C ASP A 74 -14.73 -18.31 5.74
N THR A 75 -14.09 -18.29 6.90
CA THR A 75 -14.20 -17.17 7.86
C THR A 75 -13.56 -15.91 7.31
N ALA A 76 -12.40 -16.01 6.66
CA ALA A 76 -11.72 -14.87 6.04
C ALA A 76 -12.50 -14.35 4.83
N GLU A 77 -13.00 -15.24 3.98
CA GLU A 77 -13.85 -14.90 2.84
C GLU A 77 -15.15 -14.21 3.29
N PHE A 78 -15.82 -14.74 4.31
CA PHE A 78 -17.01 -14.09 4.88
C PHE A 78 -16.68 -12.71 5.46
N GLY A 79 -15.54 -12.59 6.16
CA GLY A 79 -15.01 -11.32 6.69
C GLY A 79 -14.78 -10.28 5.58
N GLU A 80 -14.23 -10.68 4.44
CA GLU A 80 -14.08 -9.82 3.25
C GLU A 80 -15.42 -9.20 2.85
N TYR A 81 -16.46 -10.03 2.69
CA TYR A 81 -17.77 -9.57 2.22
C TYR A 81 -18.49 -8.62 3.18
N VAL A 82 -18.36 -8.82 4.49
CA VAL A 82 -19.07 -8.00 5.49
C VAL A 82 -18.26 -6.83 6.02
N SER A 83 -16.95 -6.94 6.09
CA SER A 83 -16.06 -5.93 6.69
C SER A 83 -15.38 -5.06 5.64
N GLY A 84 -15.02 -5.60 4.49
CA GLY A 84 -14.39 -4.85 3.41
C GLY A 84 -15.13 -3.57 3.03
N PRO A 85 -16.44 -3.62 2.74
CA PRO A 85 -17.23 -2.42 2.42
C PRO A 85 -17.38 -1.41 3.56
N ARG A 86 -17.19 -1.84 4.81
CA ARG A 86 -17.21 -0.94 5.97
C ARG A 86 -15.90 -0.18 6.12
N VAL A 87 -14.79 -0.84 5.83
CA VAL A 87 -13.44 -0.24 5.86
C VAL A 87 -13.23 0.66 4.65
N ILE A 88 -13.67 0.21 3.47
CA ILE A 88 -13.56 0.94 2.19
C ILE A 88 -14.97 1.14 1.61
N PRO A 89 -15.69 2.19 2.02
CA PRO A 89 -17.02 2.53 1.48
C PRO A 89 -16.89 2.84 -0.03
N HIS A 90 -17.48 1.99 -0.88
CA HIS A 90 -17.19 1.99 -2.32
C HIS A 90 -17.46 3.33 -3.00
N GLU A 91 -18.61 3.96 -2.78
CA GLU A 91 -18.96 5.19 -3.50
C GLU A 91 -18.12 6.39 -3.03
N GLU A 92 -17.84 6.48 -1.74
CA GLU A 92 -16.96 7.52 -1.19
C GLU A 92 -15.53 7.32 -1.67
N THR A 93 -15.02 6.09 -1.62
CA THR A 93 -13.69 5.73 -2.09
C THR A 93 -13.53 6.03 -3.58
N LYS A 94 -14.50 5.64 -4.41
CA LYS A 94 -14.50 5.98 -5.84
C LYS A 94 -14.53 7.49 -6.10
N ALA A 95 -15.27 8.26 -5.29
CA ALA A 95 -15.30 9.71 -5.42
C ALA A 95 -13.91 10.32 -5.16
N ARG A 96 -13.22 9.87 -4.10
CA ARG A 96 -11.85 10.27 -3.79
C ARG A 96 -10.87 9.87 -4.89
N MET A 97 -10.98 8.65 -5.42
CA MET A 97 -10.14 8.17 -6.52
C MET A 97 -10.37 8.97 -7.81
N ARG A 98 -11.62 9.36 -8.13
CA ARG A 98 -11.91 10.24 -9.28
C ARG A 98 -11.24 11.61 -9.13
N ALA A 99 -11.16 12.16 -7.92
CA ALA A 99 -10.45 13.42 -7.70
C ALA A 99 -8.95 13.27 -7.95
N VAL A 100 -8.32 12.17 -7.51
CA VAL A 100 -6.91 11.87 -7.83
C VAL A 100 -6.70 11.73 -9.33
N LEU A 101 -7.59 11.01 -10.02
CA LEU A 101 -7.52 10.87 -11.48
C LEU A 101 -7.63 12.24 -12.19
N SER A 102 -8.53 13.10 -11.74
CA SER A 102 -8.65 14.47 -12.27
C SER A 102 -7.36 15.27 -12.10
N ASP A 103 -6.75 15.23 -10.91
CA ASP A 103 -5.46 15.90 -10.64
C ASP A 103 -4.32 15.39 -11.56
N ILE A 104 -4.36 14.11 -11.95
CA ILE A 104 -3.40 13.54 -12.89
C ILE A 104 -3.67 14.05 -14.31
N GLN A 105 -4.93 14.03 -14.74
CA GLN A 105 -5.33 14.37 -16.11
C GLN A 105 -5.18 15.86 -16.44
N ASP A 106 -5.44 16.72 -15.47
CA ASP A 106 -5.32 18.19 -15.65
C ASP A 106 -3.90 18.74 -15.39
N GLY A 107 -2.96 17.87 -14.95
CA GLY A 107 -1.58 18.25 -14.67
C GLY A 107 -1.34 18.84 -13.27
N THR A 108 -2.35 18.92 -12.43
CA THR A 108 -2.23 19.41 -11.03
C THR A 108 -1.19 18.59 -10.25
N PHE A 109 -1.22 17.26 -10.35
CA PHE A 109 -0.23 16.39 -9.70
C PHE A 109 1.19 16.66 -10.22
N ALA A 110 1.36 16.75 -11.53
CA ALA A 110 2.67 17.04 -12.14
C ALA A 110 3.21 18.40 -11.69
N GLY A 111 2.35 19.42 -11.63
CA GLY A 111 2.70 20.74 -11.13
C GLY A 111 3.18 20.73 -9.67
N LYS A 112 2.46 20.00 -8.80
CA LYS A 112 2.86 19.82 -7.39
C LYS A 112 4.24 19.15 -7.28
N TRP A 113 4.48 18.09 -8.04
CA TRP A 113 5.75 17.37 -8.01
C TRP A 113 6.93 18.19 -8.53
N ILE A 114 6.73 18.94 -9.62
CA ILE A 114 7.75 19.85 -10.15
C ILE A 114 8.08 20.96 -9.14
N ALA A 115 7.07 21.55 -8.49
CA ALA A 115 7.26 22.56 -7.46
C ALA A 115 8.02 21.99 -6.25
N GLU A 116 7.66 20.81 -5.79
CA GLU A 116 8.35 20.12 -4.68
C GLU A 116 9.83 19.89 -5.00
N ASN A 117 10.16 19.46 -6.22
CA ASN A 117 11.55 19.29 -6.67
C ASN A 117 12.33 20.61 -6.69
N LYS A 118 11.71 21.67 -7.19
CA LYS A 118 12.34 23.02 -7.20
C LYS A 118 12.58 23.56 -5.79
N ASN A 119 11.75 23.20 -4.84
CA ASN A 119 11.85 23.62 -3.43
C ASN A 119 12.70 22.67 -2.57
N GLY A 120 13.56 21.86 -3.17
CA GLY A 120 14.51 21.00 -2.45
C GLY A 120 13.89 19.75 -1.81
N ARG A 121 12.70 19.33 -2.25
CA ARG A 121 11.99 18.12 -1.76
C ARG A 121 11.75 18.11 -0.24
N THR A 122 11.44 19.23 0.34
CA THR A 122 11.32 19.39 1.80
C THR A 122 10.20 18.53 2.38
N PHE A 123 9.01 18.58 1.78
CA PHE A 123 7.87 17.75 2.19
C PHE A 123 8.17 16.26 1.99
N PHE A 124 8.68 15.90 0.82
CA PHE A 124 9.00 14.52 0.47
C PHE A 124 10.03 13.90 1.44
N ASN A 125 11.12 14.61 1.72
CA ASN A 125 12.15 14.16 2.65
C ASN A 125 11.63 14.07 4.08
N SER A 126 10.78 15.01 4.51
CA SER A 126 10.11 14.96 5.81
C SER A 126 9.24 13.71 5.96
N LYS A 127 8.45 13.37 4.94
CA LYS A 127 7.61 12.15 4.94
C LYS A 127 8.45 10.86 5.00
N ARG A 128 9.54 10.79 4.24
CA ARG A 128 10.50 9.68 4.32
C ARG A 128 11.08 9.52 5.73
N ALA A 129 11.47 10.63 6.36
CA ALA A 129 12.02 10.60 7.72
C ALA A 129 10.98 10.22 8.79
N GLN A 130 9.72 10.64 8.61
CA GLN A 130 8.62 10.23 9.49
C GLN A 130 8.35 8.73 9.38
N LEU A 131 8.24 8.20 8.15
CA LEU A 131 7.98 6.79 7.93
C LEU A 131 9.06 5.90 8.54
N LYS A 132 10.34 6.23 8.34
CA LYS A 132 11.47 5.48 8.93
C LYS A 132 11.42 5.39 10.48
N LYS A 133 10.72 6.31 11.13
CA LYS A 133 10.55 6.35 12.60
C LYS A 133 9.23 5.73 13.06
N HIS A 134 8.38 5.35 12.14
CA HIS A 134 7.10 4.75 12.46
C HIS A 134 7.32 3.39 13.13
N GLN A 135 6.54 3.05 14.15
CA GLN A 135 6.69 1.81 14.89
C GLN A 135 6.59 0.58 13.97
N MET A 136 5.71 0.61 12.99
CA MET A 136 5.57 -0.44 11.98
C MET A 136 6.90 -0.74 11.25
N GLU A 137 7.67 0.30 10.88
CA GLU A 137 8.97 0.12 10.23
C GLU A 137 10.03 -0.43 11.19
N LEU A 138 10.06 0.08 12.44
CA LEU A 138 11.03 -0.38 13.46
C LEU A 138 10.82 -1.85 13.79
N VAL A 139 9.57 -2.27 14.00
CA VAL A 139 9.20 -3.67 14.24
C VAL A 139 9.53 -4.53 13.01
N GLY A 140 9.18 -4.06 11.82
CA GLY A 140 9.50 -4.75 10.59
C GLY A 140 10.99 -4.95 10.38
N ASP A 141 11.81 -3.96 10.69
CA ASP A 141 13.28 -4.06 10.61
C ASP A 141 13.85 -5.09 11.59
N GLU A 142 13.32 -5.15 12.80
CA GLU A 142 13.72 -6.15 13.80
C GLU A 142 13.33 -7.56 13.36
N LEU A 143 12.11 -7.75 12.91
CA LEU A 143 11.64 -9.05 12.43
C LEU A 143 12.44 -9.52 11.20
N ARG A 144 12.69 -8.68 10.22
CA ARG A 144 13.51 -9.01 9.03
C ARG A 144 14.94 -9.41 9.41
N ARG A 145 15.54 -8.78 10.42
CA ARG A 145 16.89 -9.15 10.91
C ARG A 145 16.92 -10.49 11.62
N ASN A 146 15.86 -10.80 12.38
CA ASN A 146 15.78 -12.00 13.20
C ASN A 146 15.24 -13.23 12.44
N MET A 147 14.51 -13.00 11.37
CA MET A 147 13.98 -14.06 10.52
C MET A 147 14.97 -14.31 9.38
N ILE A 148 15.57 -15.49 9.38
CA ILE A 148 16.33 -16.00 8.22
C ILE A 148 15.31 -16.35 7.13
N TRP A 149 14.87 -15.36 6.36
CA TRP A 149 14.06 -15.61 5.18
C TRP A 149 14.96 -16.25 4.13
N GLY A 150 14.61 -17.46 3.73
CA GLY A 150 15.41 -18.20 2.76
C GLY A 150 15.62 -17.40 1.47
N GLY A 151 16.85 -16.99 1.24
CA GLY A 151 17.40 -16.84 -0.09
C GLY A 151 17.52 -15.49 -0.73
N ASP A 152 16.92 -14.39 -0.27
CA ASP A 152 17.18 -13.07 -0.84
C ASP A 152 18.09 -12.23 0.07
N LYS A 153 19.38 -12.41 -0.19
CA LYS A 153 20.38 -11.40 0.15
C LYS A 153 20.23 -10.28 -0.89
N ASP A 154 20.21 -9.03 -0.39
CA ASP A 154 20.36 -7.81 -1.18
C ASP A 154 19.10 -7.25 -1.85
N LEU A 155 18.12 -6.77 -1.03
CA LEU A 155 17.53 -5.49 -1.37
C LEU A 155 18.51 -4.42 -0.89
N ASP A 156 19.52 -4.21 -1.72
CA ASP A 156 20.42 -3.06 -1.61
C ASP A 156 19.53 -1.81 -1.61
N THR A 157 19.44 -1.11 -0.48
CA THR A 157 18.82 0.20 -0.41
C THR A 157 19.72 1.17 -1.15
N ALA A 158 19.84 0.93 -2.46
CA ALA A 158 20.55 1.82 -3.35
C ALA A 158 19.85 3.18 -3.29
N SER A 159 20.53 4.09 -2.68
CA SER A 159 20.39 5.52 -2.76
C SER A 159 19.99 5.98 -4.18
N ASN A 160 18.79 6.51 -4.34
CA ASN A 160 18.45 7.45 -5.39
C ASN A 160 17.94 8.75 -4.77
#